data_91c7e7807b89e480354f8d280e6fa028
#
_entry.id   91c7e7807b89e480354f8d280e6fa028
#
_cell.length_a   1.000
_cell.length_b   1.000
_cell.length_c   1.000
_cell.angle_alpha   90.00
_cell.angle_beta   90.00
_cell.angle_gamma   90.00
#
_symmetry.space_group_name_H-M   'P 1'
#
loop_
_entity.id
_entity.type
_entity.pdbx_description
1 polymer ?
#
loop_
_entity_poly.entity_id
_entity_poly.type
_entity_poly.pdbx_seq_one_letter_code
_entity_poly.pdbx_strand_id
1 'polypeptide(L)'
;MPINFRPLFSWTYWFDLDPAPISDRAAIMLFGFFALCIIGGMVARIVSSSWSIDRYKHNIWDRAARSTVTMGLLGLFFFFFLFENVRFFGARFWFLFWLVGAIAWVISLVRFATKITPATKARDALLELRDKYLPKPHRK
;
A
#
# COMPACT_ATOMS: atom_id res chain seq x y z
N MET A 1 13.29 2.40 -29.63
CA MET A 1 14.20 1.33 -29.19
C MET A 1 13.35 0.22 -28.61
N PRO A 2 13.48 -1.03 -29.04
CA PRO A 2 12.71 -2.13 -28.45
C PRO A 2 13.14 -2.32 -27.01
N ILE A 3 12.16 -2.35 -26.12
CA ILE A 3 12.38 -2.60 -24.68
C ILE A 3 12.75 -4.07 -24.55
N ASN A 4 13.99 -4.34 -24.14
CA ASN A 4 14.49 -5.70 -23.99
C ASN A 4 14.18 -6.21 -22.60
N PHE A 5 13.17 -7.07 -22.45
CA PHE A 5 12.74 -7.61 -21.16
C PHE A 5 13.57 -8.83 -20.70
N ARG A 6 14.47 -9.35 -21.53
CA ARG A 6 15.33 -10.51 -21.19
C ARG A 6 16.16 -10.34 -19.90
N PRO A 7 16.77 -9.16 -19.62
CA PRO A 7 17.54 -8.98 -18.39
C PRO A 7 16.71 -9.11 -17.11
N LEU A 8 15.41 -8.80 -17.14
CA LEU A 8 14.53 -8.88 -15.98
C LEU A 8 14.33 -10.29 -15.43
N PHE A 9 14.62 -11.33 -16.24
CA PHE A 9 14.53 -12.73 -15.83
C PHE A 9 15.87 -13.33 -15.39
N SER A 10 16.94 -12.55 -15.36
CA SER A 10 18.27 -12.99 -14.91
C SER A 10 18.48 -12.68 -13.42
N TRP A 11 18.84 -13.67 -12.62
CA TRP A 11 19.17 -13.49 -11.21
C TRP A 11 20.34 -12.51 -11.01
N THR A 12 21.37 -12.57 -11.83
CA THR A 12 22.50 -11.66 -11.83
C THR A 12 22.10 -10.21 -12.02
N TYR A 13 21.07 -9.92 -12.79
CA TYR A 13 20.56 -8.59 -13.00
C TYR A 13 19.99 -7.94 -11.72
N TRP A 14 19.33 -8.73 -10.88
CA TRP A 14 18.68 -8.26 -9.66
C TRP A 14 19.64 -8.16 -8.47
N PHE A 15 20.63 -9.06 -8.41
CA PHE A 15 21.59 -9.13 -7.30
C PHE A 15 22.91 -8.39 -7.61
N ASP A 16 22.96 -7.60 -8.66
CA ASP A 16 24.05 -6.70 -8.92
C ASP A 16 24.04 -5.55 -7.90
N LEU A 17 25.13 -5.42 -7.15
CA LEU A 17 25.29 -4.39 -6.12
C LEU A 17 25.58 -3.01 -6.70
N ASP A 18 25.95 -2.95 -7.98
CA ASP A 18 26.18 -1.67 -8.65
C ASP A 18 24.84 -1.04 -9.05
N PRO A 19 24.62 0.23 -8.67
CA PRO A 19 23.41 0.94 -9.05
C PRO A 19 23.28 1.01 -10.56
N ALA A 20 22.10 0.65 -11.08
CA ALA A 20 21.86 0.73 -12.51
C ALA A 20 21.88 2.18 -12.98
N PRO A 21 22.56 2.51 -14.07
CA PRO A 21 22.37 3.81 -14.70
C PRO A 21 20.91 3.93 -15.13
N ILE A 22 20.16 4.80 -14.45
CA ILE A 22 18.78 5.09 -14.81
C ILE A 22 18.78 6.22 -15.82
N SER A 23 18.01 6.05 -16.91
CA SER A 23 17.79 7.16 -17.82
C SER A 23 16.94 8.24 -17.14
N ASP A 24 17.18 9.51 -17.46
CA ASP A 24 16.43 10.64 -16.88
C ASP A 24 14.91 10.47 -16.99
N ARG A 25 14.43 9.90 -18.10
CA ARG A 25 13.00 9.61 -18.29
C ARG A 25 12.48 8.58 -17.32
N ALA A 26 13.23 7.51 -17.09
CA ALA A 26 12.84 6.47 -16.12
C ALA A 26 12.86 7.01 -14.69
N ALA A 27 13.82 7.85 -14.35
CA ALA A 27 13.90 8.52 -13.06
C ALA A 27 12.68 9.42 -12.82
N ILE A 28 12.29 10.25 -13.79
CA ILE A 28 11.11 11.12 -13.69
C ILE A 28 9.82 10.30 -13.56
N MET A 29 9.69 9.22 -14.35
CA MET A 29 8.51 8.34 -14.26
C MET A 29 8.39 7.65 -12.89
N LEU A 30 9.49 7.15 -12.36
CA LEU A 30 9.53 6.47 -11.07
C LEU A 30 9.22 7.43 -9.92
N PHE A 31 9.84 8.61 -9.93
CA PHE A 31 9.55 9.68 -8.97
C PHE A 31 8.08 10.09 -9.03
N GLY A 32 7.56 10.36 -10.23
CA GLY A 32 6.16 10.72 -10.45
C GLY A 32 5.19 9.67 -9.96
N PHE A 33 5.50 8.38 -10.17
CA PHE A 33 4.69 7.26 -9.67
C PHE A 33 4.61 7.26 -8.14
N PHE A 34 5.74 7.37 -7.44
CA PHE A 34 5.74 7.39 -5.96
C PHE A 34 5.08 8.65 -5.40
N ALA A 35 5.31 9.81 -6.01
CA ALA A 35 4.63 11.04 -5.63
C ALA A 35 3.11 10.93 -5.81
N LEU A 36 2.65 10.33 -6.91
CA LEU A 36 1.23 10.06 -7.18
C LEU A 36 0.63 9.10 -6.14
N CYS A 37 1.36 8.07 -5.70
CA CYS A 37 0.93 7.19 -4.62
C CYS A 37 0.72 7.96 -3.32
N ILE A 38 1.63 8.87 -2.95
CA ILE A 38 1.51 9.67 -1.73
C ILE A 38 0.31 10.61 -1.82
N ILE A 39 0.23 11.40 -2.89
CA ILE A 39 -0.86 12.37 -3.09
C ILE A 39 -2.20 11.65 -3.18
N GLY A 40 -2.29 10.59 -3.97
CA GLY A 40 -3.50 9.78 -4.11
C GLY A 40 -3.96 9.16 -2.80
N GLY A 41 -3.03 8.65 -1.98
CA GLY A 41 -3.33 8.13 -0.66
C GLY A 41 -3.83 9.21 0.31
N MET A 42 -3.25 10.42 0.27
CA MET A 42 -3.73 11.56 1.08
C MET A 42 -5.12 12.00 0.64
N VAL A 43 -5.34 12.16 -0.66
CA VAL A 43 -6.65 12.55 -1.22
C VAL A 43 -7.71 11.51 -0.87
N ALA A 44 -7.41 10.21 -1.03
CA ALA A 44 -8.31 9.13 -0.67
C ALA A 44 -8.69 9.17 0.81
N ARG A 45 -7.77 9.53 1.70
CA ARG A 45 -8.02 9.70 3.13
C ARG A 45 -8.95 10.88 3.42
N ILE A 46 -8.72 12.03 2.78
CA ILE A 46 -9.56 13.24 2.95
C ILE A 46 -10.97 12.95 2.45
N VAL A 47 -11.11 12.36 1.26
CA VAL A 47 -12.40 12.03 0.66
C VAL A 47 -13.16 11.02 1.53
N SER A 48 -12.48 9.98 2.05
CA SER A 48 -13.12 8.99 2.91
C SER A 48 -13.63 9.59 4.22
N SER A 49 -12.98 10.64 4.73
CA SER A 49 -13.39 11.35 5.94
C SER A 49 -14.59 12.27 5.71
N SER A 50 -14.76 12.79 4.49
CA SER A 50 -15.82 13.76 4.16
C SER A 50 -17.13 13.12 3.73
N TRP A 51 -17.10 11.89 3.24
CA TRP A 51 -18.30 11.20 2.80
C TRP A 51 -18.90 10.38 3.94
N SER A 52 -20.22 10.45 4.08
CA SER A 52 -21.05 9.62 4.98
C SER A 52 -21.07 8.15 4.52
N ILE A 53 -19.87 7.55 4.43
CA ILE A 53 -19.69 6.16 4.01
C ILE A 53 -19.91 5.26 5.23
N ASP A 54 -20.55 4.11 5.00
CA ASP A 54 -20.73 3.05 5.98
C ASP A 54 -19.41 2.77 6.74
N ARG A 55 -19.46 2.74 8.09
CA ARG A 55 -18.30 2.59 9.01
C ARG A 55 -17.31 1.54 8.54
N TYR A 56 -17.80 0.43 7.99
CA TYR A 56 -16.96 -0.67 7.50
C TYR A 56 -16.20 -0.33 6.22
N LYS A 57 -16.84 0.38 5.30
CA LYS A 57 -16.18 0.87 4.07
C LYS A 57 -15.13 1.91 4.40
N HIS A 58 -15.44 2.82 5.33
CA HIS A 58 -14.49 3.82 5.82
C HIS A 58 -13.20 3.17 6.35
N ASN A 59 -13.31 2.12 7.16
CA ASN A 59 -12.14 1.41 7.69
C ASN A 59 -11.26 0.78 6.59
N ILE A 60 -11.88 0.25 5.51
CA ILE A 60 -11.14 -0.31 4.37
C ILE A 60 -10.39 0.81 3.64
N TRP A 61 -11.07 1.91 3.34
CA TRP A 61 -10.50 3.06 2.64
C TRP A 61 -9.37 3.72 3.42
N ASP A 62 -9.56 3.94 4.72
CA ASP A 62 -8.54 4.54 5.58
C ASP A 62 -7.30 3.63 5.69
N ARG A 63 -7.50 2.31 5.77
CA ARG A 63 -6.40 1.35 5.75
C ARG A 63 -5.67 1.35 4.40
N ALA A 64 -6.41 1.36 3.28
CA ALA A 64 -5.85 1.44 1.95
C ALA A 64 -5.03 2.72 1.76
N ALA A 65 -5.61 3.87 2.12
CA ALA A 65 -4.97 5.17 2.00
C ALA A 65 -3.66 5.25 2.80
N ARG A 66 -3.67 4.84 4.07
CA ARG A 66 -2.45 4.82 4.91
C ARG A 66 -1.34 3.99 4.32
N SER A 67 -1.67 2.80 3.85
CA SER A 67 -0.64 1.91 3.30
C SER A 67 -0.15 2.37 1.94
N THR A 68 -0.98 2.99 1.11
CA THR A 68 -0.55 3.59 -0.16
C THR A 68 0.44 4.73 0.10
N VAL A 69 0.19 5.59 1.09
CA VAL A 69 1.14 6.64 1.50
C VAL A 69 2.44 6.03 2.00
N THR A 70 2.37 5.00 2.86
CA THR A 70 3.56 4.35 3.42
C THR A 70 4.40 3.70 2.32
N MET A 71 3.77 3.00 1.36
CA MET A 71 4.46 2.39 0.23
C MET A 71 5.05 3.44 -0.73
N GLY A 72 4.36 4.57 -0.92
CA GLY A 72 4.89 5.70 -1.69
C GLY A 72 6.13 6.31 -1.03
N LEU A 73 6.11 6.53 0.28
CA LEU A 73 7.26 7.05 1.05
C LEU A 73 8.45 6.09 1.01
N LEU A 74 8.23 4.79 1.23
CA LEU A 74 9.28 3.78 1.11
C LEU A 74 9.86 3.72 -0.32
N GLY A 75 9.00 3.83 -1.33
CA GLY A 75 9.43 3.88 -2.72
C GLY A 75 10.30 5.11 -3.02
N LEU A 76 9.91 6.30 -2.54
CA LEU A 76 10.73 7.51 -2.64
C LEU A 76 12.07 7.38 -1.91
N PHE A 77 12.06 6.76 -0.75
CA PHE A 77 13.27 6.51 0.03
C PHE A 77 14.28 5.65 -0.75
N PHE A 78 13.85 4.54 -1.33
CA PHE A 78 14.70 3.71 -2.18
C PHE A 78 15.09 4.41 -3.48
N PHE A 79 14.19 5.19 -4.06
CA PHE A 79 14.49 6.00 -5.23
C PHE A 79 15.60 7.03 -4.97
N PHE A 80 15.59 7.67 -3.81
CA PHE A 80 16.62 8.61 -3.40
C PHE A 80 18.02 7.96 -3.40
N PHE A 81 18.16 6.77 -2.79
CA PHE A 81 19.45 6.06 -2.80
C PHE A 81 19.88 5.60 -4.19
N LEU A 82 18.93 5.26 -5.04
CA LEU A 82 19.20 4.88 -6.42
C LEU A 82 19.66 6.09 -7.23
N PHE A 83 19.07 7.25 -7.02
CA PHE A 83 19.44 8.51 -7.68
C PHE A 83 20.85 8.98 -7.25
N GLU A 84 21.15 8.89 -5.96
CA GLU A 84 22.49 9.22 -5.41
C GLU A 84 23.56 8.17 -5.72
N ASN A 85 23.23 7.12 -6.48
CA ASN A 85 24.14 6.03 -6.82
C ASN A 85 24.84 5.41 -5.59
N VAL A 86 24.16 5.37 -4.46
CA VAL A 86 24.70 4.74 -3.25
C VAL A 86 24.81 3.24 -3.48
N ARG A 87 26.04 2.70 -3.44
CA ARG A 87 26.29 1.27 -3.62
C ARG A 87 25.37 0.42 -2.81
N PHE A 88 25.15 -0.47 -2.37
CA PHE A 88 24.25 -1.30 -1.56
C PHE A 88 22.78 -0.83 -1.52
N PHE A 89 22.47 0.42 -1.15
CA PHE A 89 21.07 0.91 -1.06
C PHE A 89 20.46 1.30 -2.40
N GLY A 90 21.24 1.64 -3.39
CA GLY A 90 20.80 1.86 -4.77
C GLY A 90 20.67 0.58 -5.59
N ALA A 91 20.97 -0.57 -5.02
CA ALA A 91 20.86 -1.85 -5.70
C ALA A 91 19.40 -2.21 -6.04
N ARG A 92 19.21 -2.87 -7.19
CA ARG A 92 17.89 -3.19 -7.74
C ARG A 92 17.08 -4.14 -6.87
N PHE A 93 17.72 -4.97 -6.07
CA PHE A 93 17.02 -5.94 -5.22
C PHE A 93 16.12 -5.26 -4.17
N TRP A 94 16.39 -4.02 -3.75
CA TRP A 94 15.54 -3.28 -2.85
C TRP A 94 14.16 -2.98 -3.44
N PHE A 95 14.09 -2.70 -4.73
CA PHE A 95 12.80 -2.55 -5.43
C PHE A 95 12.03 -3.86 -5.51
N LEU A 96 12.72 -4.99 -5.56
CA LEU A 96 12.09 -6.31 -5.51
C LEU A 96 11.46 -6.55 -4.13
N PHE A 97 12.17 -6.24 -3.05
CA PHE A 97 11.60 -6.28 -1.69
C PHE A 97 10.41 -5.33 -1.54
N TRP A 98 10.53 -4.13 -2.08
CA TRP A 98 9.41 -3.18 -2.10
C TRP A 98 8.21 -3.75 -2.85
N LEU A 99 8.41 -4.36 -4.01
CA LEU A 99 7.36 -4.97 -4.81
C LEU A 99 6.69 -6.15 -4.06
N VAL A 100 7.47 -7.03 -3.45
CA VAL A 100 6.96 -8.14 -2.63
C VAL A 100 6.13 -7.60 -1.46
N GLY A 101 6.61 -6.55 -0.78
CA GLY A 101 5.88 -5.86 0.27
C GLY A 101 4.56 -5.28 -0.21
N ALA A 102 4.56 -4.63 -1.39
CA ALA A 102 3.36 -4.08 -2.00
C ALA A 102 2.33 -5.17 -2.35
N ILE A 103 2.78 -6.28 -2.94
CA ILE A 103 1.91 -7.43 -3.25
C ILE A 103 1.31 -8.04 -1.96
N ALA A 104 2.14 -8.29 -0.95
CA ALA A 104 1.70 -8.84 0.34
C ALA A 104 0.66 -7.92 1.00
N TRP A 105 0.86 -6.59 0.88
CA TRP A 105 -0.08 -5.63 1.39
C TRP A 105 -1.41 -5.64 0.62
N VAL A 106 -1.39 -5.67 -0.72
CA VAL A 106 -2.61 -5.79 -1.53
C VAL A 106 -3.40 -7.04 -1.15
N ILE A 107 -2.72 -8.17 -1.00
CA ILE A 107 -3.34 -9.43 -0.54
C ILE A 107 -3.97 -9.26 0.85
N SER A 108 -3.26 -8.62 1.78
CA SER A 108 -3.77 -8.32 3.13
C SER A 108 -5.03 -7.45 3.09
N LEU A 109 -5.04 -6.41 2.23
CA LEU A 109 -6.19 -5.53 2.06
C LEU A 109 -7.41 -6.26 1.49
N VAL A 110 -7.19 -7.08 0.46
CA VAL A 110 -8.25 -7.91 -0.13
C VAL A 110 -8.82 -8.89 0.90
N ARG A 111 -7.95 -9.58 1.66
CA ARG A 111 -8.39 -10.49 2.74
C ARG A 111 -9.17 -9.75 3.83
N PHE A 112 -8.76 -8.55 4.18
CA PHE A 112 -9.48 -7.72 5.14
C PHE A 112 -10.86 -7.35 4.62
N ALA A 113 -10.96 -6.87 3.38
CA ALA A 113 -12.22 -6.47 2.77
C ALA A 113 -13.20 -7.64 2.59
N THR A 114 -12.70 -8.83 2.19
CA THR A 114 -13.56 -9.97 1.82
C THR A 114 -13.91 -10.88 2.98
N LYS A 115 -13.04 -11.04 3.99
CA LYS A 115 -13.23 -11.99 5.08
C LYS A 115 -13.54 -11.33 6.42
N ILE A 116 -12.76 -10.31 6.79
CA ILE A 116 -12.85 -9.73 8.14
C ILE A 116 -14.05 -8.78 8.25
N THR A 117 -14.23 -7.90 7.26
CA THR A 117 -15.34 -6.93 7.28
C THR A 117 -16.73 -7.56 7.30
N PRO A 118 -17.07 -8.57 6.46
CA PRO A 118 -18.37 -9.20 6.54
C PRO A 118 -18.56 -9.99 7.84
N ALA A 119 -17.51 -10.61 8.38
CA ALA A 119 -17.59 -11.32 9.65
C ALA A 119 -17.85 -10.39 10.84
N THR A 120 -17.20 -9.21 10.87
CA THR A 120 -17.49 -8.20 11.92
C THR A 120 -18.88 -7.62 11.78
N LYS A 121 -19.37 -7.34 10.56
CA LYS A 121 -20.75 -6.91 10.32
C LYS A 121 -21.77 -7.92 10.87
N ALA A 122 -21.58 -9.20 10.62
CA ALA A 122 -22.47 -10.25 11.11
C ALA A 122 -22.47 -10.34 12.64
N ARG A 123 -21.29 -10.20 13.27
CA ARG A 123 -21.17 -10.20 14.74
C ARG A 123 -21.86 -8.99 15.37
N ASP A 124 -21.66 -7.80 14.80
CA ASP A 124 -22.25 -6.56 15.31
C ASP A 124 -23.78 -6.60 15.19
N ALA A 125 -24.32 -7.12 14.09
CA ALA A 125 -25.76 -7.34 13.92
C ALA A 125 -26.33 -8.33 14.97
N LEU A 126 -25.61 -9.41 15.29
CA LEU A 126 -26.02 -10.33 16.35
C LEU A 126 -25.97 -9.69 17.74
N LEU A 127 -24.97 -8.85 18.01
CA LEU A 127 -24.88 -8.11 19.27
C LEU A 127 -26.01 -7.09 19.41
N GLU A 128 -26.35 -6.36 18.36
CA GLU A 128 -27.48 -5.42 18.34
C GLU A 128 -28.83 -6.15 18.61
N LEU A 129 -29.03 -7.31 17.99
CA LEU A 129 -30.20 -8.13 18.26
C LEU A 129 -30.25 -8.58 19.74
N ARG A 130 -29.10 -9.02 20.27
CA ARG A 130 -29.02 -9.44 21.67
C ARG A 130 -29.34 -8.30 22.64
N ASP A 131 -28.77 -7.11 22.40
CA ASP A 131 -28.97 -5.94 23.26
C ASP A 131 -30.39 -5.39 23.18
N LYS A 132 -31.10 -5.63 22.07
CA LYS A 132 -32.52 -5.29 21.93
C LYS A 132 -33.44 -6.14 22.82
N TYR A 133 -33.04 -7.37 23.08
CA TYR A 133 -33.83 -8.32 23.90
C TYR A 133 -33.35 -8.40 25.35
N LEU A 134 -32.19 -7.85 25.70
CA LEU A 134 -31.73 -7.80 27.08
C LEU A 134 -32.20 -6.50 27.75
N PRO A 135 -32.77 -6.57 28.97
CA PRO A 135 -33.13 -5.38 29.74
C PRO A 135 -31.84 -4.56 30.01
N LYS A 136 -31.90 -3.27 29.75
CA LYS A 136 -30.77 -2.36 30.04
C LYS A 136 -30.40 -2.48 31.51
N PRO A 137 -29.11 -2.70 31.87
CA PRO A 137 -28.72 -2.73 33.27
C PRO A 137 -29.03 -1.36 33.88
N HIS A 138 -29.84 -1.37 34.97
CA HIS A 138 -30.12 -0.17 35.75
C HIS A 138 -28.79 0.42 36.25
N ARG A 139 -28.35 1.52 35.67
CA ARG A 139 -27.26 2.31 36.20
C ARG A 139 -27.75 2.97 37.50
N LYS A 140 -27.30 2.44 38.66
CA LYS A 140 -27.37 3.15 39.92
C LYS A 140 -26.33 4.26 39.96
#